data_33ae6ed8548288586a566917d3dcccdf
#
_entry.id   33ae6ed8548288586a566917d3dcccdf
#
_cell.length_a   1.000
_cell.length_b   1.000
_cell.length_c   1.000
_cell.angle_alpha   90.00
_cell.angle_beta   90.00
_cell.angle_gamma   90.00
#
_symmetry.space_group_name_H-M   'P 1'
#
loop_
_entity.id
_entity.type
_entity.pdbx_description
1 polymer ?
#
loop_
_entity_poly.entity_id
_entity_poly.type
_entity_poly.pdbx_seq_one_letter_code
_entity_poly.pdbx_strand_id
1 'polypeptide(L)'
;MKTLDDLLAEGVSGRRVLVRSDLNVPLDGTRITDDGRIRASVPTLKRLADGGARVIVTAHLGRPKGAPDENYRLRPVAERLGQLLGGGVASATDTVGDSAGATVDKLADGEVALLENVRFEPGETSKDDAEREALADRLAALTGDRGAYVDDAFGAVHRKHASVYDVARRLPAYAGDLLLGELRVLSRLAGHGEELRRPYVVVLGGAKVSDKLGVISALLPKVDRLLVGGGMAYTFLAAKGYEVGHSLLEPDHIETCRRLLERDGDRIGLPVDVVVAAEISEDAQTRVVDADQIPADLEGLDGGPVTVATFGGVVSAAGTVFWNGPMGVFEFGPFQSGTKGVGEAIADSRAFTVVGGGDSAAAVRQLGIGEDRFDHISTGGGASLEYLEGRTLPGVAVLES
;
A
#
# COMPACT_ATOMS: atom_id res chain seq x y z
N MET A 1 -13.28 -18.65 0.63
CA MET A 1 -13.20 -17.53 -0.34
C MET A 1 -13.13 -18.09 -1.75
N LYS A 2 -14.05 -17.68 -2.63
CA LYS A 2 -14.00 -17.99 -4.07
C LYS A 2 -12.98 -17.08 -4.76
N THR A 3 -12.36 -17.57 -5.84
CA THR A 3 -11.26 -16.91 -6.55
C THR A 3 -11.65 -16.51 -7.97
N LEU A 4 -10.82 -15.69 -8.63
CA LEU A 4 -10.98 -15.40 -10.05
C LEU A 4 -10.96 -16.67 -10.92
N ASP A 5 -10.15 -17.68 -10.54
CA ASP A 5 -10.13 -18.97 -11.25
C ASP A 5 -11.47 -19.69 -11.18
N ASP A 6 -12.14 -19.65 -10.02
CA ASP A 6 -13.49 -20.22 -9.87
C ASP A 6 -14.50 -19.50 -10.77
N LEU A 7 -14.45 -18.16 -10.83
CA LEU A 7 -15.32 -17.37 -11.69
C LEU A 7 -15.10 -17.67 -13.18
N LEU A 8 -13.84 -17.78 -13.59
CA LEU A 8 -13.48 -18.13 -14.97
C LEU A 8 -13.94 -19.55 -15.34
N ALA A 9 -13.83 -20.49 -14.41
CA ALA A 9 -14.30 -21.86 -14.59
C ALA A 9 -15.85 -21.94 -14.67
N GLU A 10 -16.58 -21.07 -13.97
CA GLU A 10 -18.03 -20.95 -14.08
C GLU A 10 -18.47 -20.38 -15.46
N GLY A 11 -17.56 -19.71 -16.19
CA GLY A 11 -17.79 -19.07 -17.47
C GLY A 11 -18.21 -17.61 -17.32
N VAL A 12 -17.47 -16.71 -18.00
CA VAL A 12 -17.66 -15.25 -17.92
C VAL A 12 -18.10 -14.62 -19.23
N SER A 13 -18.10 -15.36 -20.34
CA SER A 13 -18.49 -14.84 -21.66
C SER A 13 -19.89 -14.23 -21.61
N GLY A 14 -20.01 -12.96 -22.05
CA GLY A 14 -21.24 -12.19 -22.02
C GLY A 14 -21.74 -11.79 -20.63
N ARG A 15 -21.05 -12.17 -19.54
CA ARG A 15 -21.38 -11.71 -18.18
C ARG A 15 -20.83 -10.31 -17.92
N ARG A 16 -21.61 -9.49 -17.23
CA ARG A 16 -21.14 -8.24 -16.68
C ARG A 16 -20.46 -8.52 -15.33
N VAL A 17 -19.19 -8.20 -15.22
CA VAL A 17 -18.40 -8.41 -14.01
C VAL A 17 -17.96 -7.05 -13.46
N LEU A 18 -18.43 -6.72 -12.26
CA LEU A 18 -18.01 -5.53 -11.54
C LEU A 18 -16.70 -5.84 -10.80
N VAL A 19 -15.65 -5.11 -11.14
CA VAL A 19 -14.31 -5.27 -10.52
C VAL A 19 -13.99 -4.03 -9.70
N ARG A 20 -13.74 -4.21 -8.40
CA ARG A 20 -13.17 -3.17 -7.56
C ARG A 20 -11.65 -3.19 -7.72
N SER A 21 -11.10 -2.17 -8.36
CA SER A 21 -9.64 -2.03 -8.53
C SER A 21 -9.08 -0.91 -7.67
N ASP A 22 -7.82 -1.01 -7.27
CA ASP A 22 -7.09 0.08 -6.62
C ASP A 22 -6.31 0.88 -7.66
N LEU A 23 -6.93 1.96 -8.13
CA LEU A 23 -6.38 2.87 -9.13
C LEU A 23 -6.02 4.24 -8.53
N ASN A 24 -5.84 4.29 -7.21
CA ASN A 24 -5.53 5.52 -6.49
C ASN A 24 -4.06 5.90 -6.66
N VAL A 25 -3.75 6.47 -7.81
CA VAL A 25 -2.40 6.90 -8.21
C VAL A 25 -2.13 8.36 -7.86
N PRO A 26 -0.87 8.76 -7.61
CA PRO A 26 -0.52 10.15 -7.43
C PRO A 26 -0.59 10.92 -8.74
N LEU A 27 -1.15 12.12 -8.67
CA LEU A 27 -1.30 13.05 -9.80
C LEU A 27 -0.55 14.35 -9.55
N ASP A 28 0.01 14.90 -10.62
CA ASP A 28 0.45 16.29 -10.72
C ASP A 28 -0.45 16.97 -11.78
N GLY A 29 -1.48 17.70 -11.32
CA GLY A 29 -2.59 18.12 -12.17
C GLY A 29 -3.33 16.90 -12.76
N THR A 30 -3.26 16.71 -14.08
CA THR A 30 -3.83 15.53 -14.76
C THR A 30 -2.79 14.48 -15.11
N ARG A 31 -1.50 14.74 -14.81
CA ARG A 31 -0.40 13.83 -15.12
C ARG A 31 -0.21 12.81 -14.01
N ILE A 32 -0.28 11.53 -14.35
CA ILE A 32 0.05 10.44 -13.44
C ILE A 32 1.57 10.43 -13.22
N THR A 33 2.00 10.56 -11.97
CA THR A 33 3.44 10.55 -11.61
C THR A 33 3.94 9.15 -11.29
N ASP A 34 3.05 8.23 -10.93
CA ASP A 34 3.35 6.82 -10.68
C ASP A 34 2.14 5.96 -11.06
N ASP A 35 2.31 5.03 -11.99
CA ASP A 35 1.26 4.16 -12.52
C ASP A 35 1.29 2.73 -11.94
N GLY A 36 2.09 2.48 -10.92
CA GLY A 36 2.31 1.14 -10.36
C GLY A 36 1.02 0.41 -9.98
N ARG A 37 0.04 1.11 -9.40
CA ARG A 37 -1.27 0.54 -9.04
C ARG A 37 -2.11 0.17 -10.26
N ILE A 38 -2.06 0.99 -11.32
CA ILE A 38 -2.77 0.68 -12.58
C ILE A 38 -2.15 -0.57 -13.20
N ARG A 39 -0.82 -0.65 -13.28
CA ARG A 39 -0.11 -1.84 -13.78
C ARG A 39 -0.48 -3.10 -13.01
N ALA A 40 -0.55 -3.00 -11.68
CA ALA A 40 -0.91 -4.12 -10.82
C ALA A 40 -2.34 -4.64 -11.03
N SER A 41 -3.27 -3.80 -11.47
CA SER A 41 -4.67 -4.17 -11.74
C SER A 41 -4.86 -4.83 -13.11
N VAL A 42 -3.93 -4.65 -14.06
CA VAL A 42 -4.06 -5.15 -15.44
C VAL A 42 -4.25 -6.66 -15.54
N PRO A 43 -3.51 -7.53 -14.80
CA PRO A 43 -3.65 -8.98 -14.95
C PRO A 43 -5.09 -9.48 -14.72
N THR A 44 -5.74 -9.08 -13.63
CA THR A 44 -7.13 -9.47 -13.32
C THR A 44 -8.09 -9.00 -14.42
N LEU A 45 -7.99 -7.72 -14.83
CA LEU A 45 -8.87 -7.14 -15.84
C LEU A 45 -8.67 -7.83 -17.20
N LYS A 46 -7.43 -8.10 -17.57
CA LYS A 46 -7.11 -8.77 -18.83
C LYS A 46 -7.65 -10.20 -18.87
N ARG A 47 -7.49 -10.97 -17.79
CA ARG A 47 -8.02 -12.35 -17.72
C ARG A 47 -9.53 -12.39 -17.88
N LEU A 48 -10.25 -11.45 -17.28
CA LEU A 48 -11.72 -11.33 -17.44
C LEU A 48 -12.09 -10.95 -18.86
N ALA A 49 -11.43 -9.95 -19.44
CA ALA A 49 -11.67 -9.49 -20.79
C ALA A 49 -11.36 -10.59 -21.83
N ASP A 50 -10.21 -11.27 -21.70
CA ASP A 50 -9.82 -12.38 -22.56
C ASP A 50 -10.81 -13.57 -22.46
N GLY A 51 -11.47 -13.75 -21.30
CA GLY A 51 -12.56 -14.70 -21.08
C GLY A 51 -13.90 -14.29 -21.68
N GLY A 52 -13.99 -13.11 -22.29
CA GLY A 52 -15.21 -12.57 -22.91
C GLY A 52 -16.17 -11.90 -21.92
N ALA A 53 -15.72 -11.55 -20.72
CA ALA A 53 -16.52 -10.77 -19.79
C ALA A 53 -16.70 -9.33 -20.27
N ARG A 54 -17.83 -8.71 -19.96
CA ARG A 54 -18.03 -7.25 -20.03
C ARG A 54 -17.61 -6.66 -18.69
N VAL A 55 -16.41 -6.10 -18.67
CA VAL A 55 -15.74 -5.71 -17.42
C VAL A 55 -16.13 -4.29 -17.02
N ILE A 56 -16.69 -4.13 -15.84
CA ILE A 56 -17.07 -2.84 -15.26
C ILE A 56 -16.12 -2.55 -14.10
N VAL A 57 -15.22 -1.59 -14.25
CA VAL A 57 -14.26 -1.23 -13.20
C VAL A 57 -14.82 -0.09 -12.36
N THR A 58 -14.80 -0.27 -11.04
CA THR A 58 -15.05 0.78 -10.06
C THR A 58 -13.79 1.01 -9.23
N ALA A 59 -13.43 2.27 -9.03
CA ALA A 59 -12.22 2.66 -8.31
C ALA A 59 -12.39 4.01 -7.62
N HIS A 60 -11.50 4.31 -6.69
CA HIS A 60 -11.40 5.63 -6.09
C HIS A 60 -10.09 6.31 -6.46
N LEU A 61 -10.09 7.62 -6.42
CA LEU A 61 -8.92 8.48 -6.59
C LEU A 61 -9.00 9.61 -5.56
N GLY A 62 -7.92 9.77 -4.80
CA GLY A 62 -7.81 10.83 -3.80
C GLY A 62 -8.85 10.72 -2.67
N ARG A 63 -9.17 11.89 -2.11
CA ARG A 63 -10.11 12.02 -0.98
C ARG A 63 -11.15 13.11 -1.23
N PRO A 64 -11.98 12.99 -2.27
CA PRO A 64 -13.10 13.92 -2.46
C PRO A 64 -14.09 13.74 -1.30
N LYS A 65 -14.83 14.83 -1.01
CA LYS A 65 -15.76 14.88 0.15
C LYS A 65 -17.18 14.43 -0.22
N GLY A 66 -17.33 13.35 -0.98
CA GLY A 66 -18.64 12.83 -1.39
C GLY A 66 -19.33 13.69 -2.47
N ALA A 67 -18.54 14.39 -3.29
CA ALA A 67 -19.03 15.21 -4.39
C ALA A 67 -18.00 15.21 -5.54
N PRO A 68 -18.42 15.44 -6.78
CA PRO A 68 -17.52 15.59 -7.93
C PRO A 68 -16.47 16.68 -7.68
N ASP A 69 -15.22 16.36 -7.99
CA ASP A 69 -14.06 17.24 -7.91
C ASP A 69 -13.18 17.00 -9.14
N GLU A 70 -12.91 18.04 -9.91
CA GLU A 70 -12.16 17.93 -11.17
C GLU A 70 -10.73 17.41 -10.98
N ASN A 71 -10.13 17.63 -9.78
CA ASN A 71 -8.79 17.12 -9.46
C ASN A 71 -8.75 15.59 -9.26
N TYR A 72 -9.92 14.98 -9.04
CA TYR A 72 -10.04 13.56 -8.74
C TYR A 72 -10.86 12.77 -9.78
N ARG A 73 -11.01 13.33 -11.00
CA ARG A 73 -11.61 12.64 -12.13
C ARG A 73 -10.74 11.46 -12.58
N LEU A 74 -11.37 10.34 -12.92
CA LEU A 74 -10.67 9.12 -13.33
C LEU A 74 -10.27 9.10 -14.81
N ARG A 75 -10.56 10.14 -15.58
CA ARG A 75 -10.23 10.18 -17.02
C ARG A 75 -8.76 9.90 -17.32
N PRO A 76 -7.75 10.51 -16.63
CA PRO A 76 -6.34 10.20 -16.88
C PRO A 76 -6.00 8.74 -16.60
N VAL A 77 -6.65 8.15 -15.58
CA VAL A 77 -6.50 6.74 -15.22
C VAL A 77 -7.08 5.83 -16.30
N ALA A 78 -8.25 6.16 -16.85
CA ALA A 78 -8.87 5.41 -17.94
C ALA A 78 -8.00 5.39 -19.20
N GLU A 79 -7.42 6.53 -19.55
CA GLU A 79 -6.50 6.66 -20.70
C GLU A 79 -5.26 5.77 -20.51
N ARG A 80 -4.65 5.82 -19.31
CA ARG A 80 -3.47 5.00 -18.99
C ARG A 80 -3.80 3.50 -18.93
N LEU A 81 -4.92 3.14 -18.32
CA LEU A 81 -5.39 1.76 -18.25
C LEU A 81 -5.63 1.19 -19.66
N GLY A 82 -6.25 1.97 -20.56
CA GLY A 82 -6.44 1.60 -21.96
C GLY A 82 -5.14 1.31 -22.70
N GLN A 83 -4.12 2.15 -22.50
CA GLN A 83 -2.77 1.92 -23.06
C GLN A 83 -2.18 0.58 -22.59
N LEU A 84 -2.33 0.26 -21.31
CA LEU A 84 -1.77 -0.95 -20.70
C LEU A 84 -2.54 -2.22 -21.07
N LEU A 85 -3.85 -2.12 -21.29
CA LEU A 85 -4.67 -3.22 -21.78
C LEU A 85 -4.52 -3.47 -23.30
N GLY A 86 -3.92 -2.53 -24.02
CA GLY A 86 -3.77 -2.61 -25.48
C GLY A 86 -5.07 -2.35 -26.24
N GLY A 87 -6.05 -1.70 -25.63
CA GLY A 87 -7.35 -1.36 -26.20
C GLY A 87 -7.99 -0.15 -25.53
N GLY A 88 -9.11 0.34 -26.07
CA GLY A 88 -9.85 1.43 -25.44
C GLY A 88 -10.55 0.99 -24.16
N VAL A 89 -10.58 1.88 -23.17
CA VAL A 89 -11.42 1.75 -21.97
C VAL A 89 -12.54 2.76 -22.08
N ALA A 90 -13.79 2.30 -22.09
CA ALA A 90 -14.95 3.16 -22.08
C ALA A 90 -15.05 3.88 -20.73
N SER A 91 -15.29 5.19 -20.72
CA SER A 91 -15.35 5.98 -19.49
C SER A 91 -16.74 6.54 -19.27
N ALA A 92 -17.31 6.29 -18.09
CA ALA A 92 -18.50 6.99 -17.63
C ALA A 92 -18.14 8.33 -16.97
N THR A 93 -19.06 9.28 -16.99
CA THR A 93 -18.89 10.59 -16.32
C THR A 93 -19.56 10.67 -14.96
N ASP A 94 -20.25 9.60 -14.58
CA ASP A 94 -20.81 9.38 -13.24
C ASP A 94 -20.52 7.95 -12.75
N THR A 95 -20.83 7.70 -11.51
CA THR A 95 -20.51 6.42 -10.84
C THR A 95 -21.62 5.38 -11.05
N VAL A 96 -22.87 5.77 -10.93
CA VAL A 96 -24.06 4.90 -10.97
C VAL A 96 -25.28 5.60 -11.58
N GLY A 97 -25.07 6.66 -12.34
CA GLY A 97 -26.11 7.44 -13.01
C GLY A 97 -26.36 7.00 -14.44
N ASP A 98 -26.95 7.91 -15.22
CA ASP A 98 -27.33 7.65 -16.61
C ASP A 98 -26.10 7.37 -17.50
N SER A 99 -24.97 8.05 -17.25
CA SER A 99 -23.74 7.85 -18.00
C SER A 99 -23.15 6.47 -17.76
N ALA A 100 -23.13 6.02 -16.49
CA ALA A 100 -22.66 4.68 -16.12
C ALA A 100 -23.54 3.60 -16.79
N GLY A 101 -24.88 3.73 -16.69
CA GLY A 101 -25.82 2.80 -17.32
C GLY A 101 -25.62 2.73 -18.84
N ALA A 102 -25.60 3.88 -19.53
CA ALA A 102 -25.40 3.95 -20.97
C ALA A 102 -24.04 3.43 -21.44
N THR A 103 -22.98 3.62 -20.63
CA THR A 103 -21.64 3.10 -20.92
C THR A 103 -21.62 1.58 -20.81
N VAL A 104 -22.17 1.03 -19.74
CA VAL A 104 -22.22 -0.41 -19.48
C VAL A 104 -23.08 -1.15 -20.51
N ASP A 105 -24.23 -0.56 -20.91
CA ASP A 105 -25.12 -1.17 -21.89
C ASP A 105 -24.50 -1.32 -23.29
N LYS A 106 -23.52 -0.49 -23.60
CA LYS A 106 -22.80 -0.53 -24.90
C LYS A 106 -21.62 -1.50 -24.93
N LEU A 107 -21.20 -2.04 -23.76
CA LEU A 107 -20.06 -2.94 -23.73
C LEU A 107 -20.33 -4.22 -24.55
N ALA A 108 -19.42 -4.54 -25.43
CA ALA A 108 -19.31 -5.84 -26.04
C ALA A 108 -18.50 -6.81 -25.17
N ASP A 109 -18.54 -8.09 -25.50
CA ASP A 109 -17.78 -9.13 -24.83
C ASP A 109 -16.28 -8.86 -24.98
N GLY A 110 -15.54 -8.90 -23.88
CA GLY A 110 -14.12 -8.60 -23.82
C GLY A 110 -13.78 -7.11 -23.65
N GLU A 111 -14.76 -6.23 -23.61
CA GLU A 111 -14.52 -4.81 -23.42
C GLU A 111 -14.54 -4.41 -21.94
N VAL A 112 -13.85 -3.31 -21.65
CA VAL A 112 -13.66 -2.75 -20.31
C VAL A 112 -14.22 -1.33 -20.23
N ALA A 113 -15.03 -1.06 -19.21
CA ALA A 113 -15.46 0.28 -18.85
C ALA A 113 -14.91 0.66 -17.46
N LEU A 114 -14.56 1.94 -17.29
CA LEU A 114 -14.25 2.54 -16.01
C LEU A 114 -15.36 3.53 -15.64
N LEU A 115 -15.99 3.28 -14.49
CA LEU A 115 -16.94 4.22 -13.89
C LEU A 115 -16.19 5.42 -13.32
N GLU A 116 -16.89 6.52 -13.06
CA GLU A 116 -16.29 7.68 -12.40
C GLU A 116 -15.98 7.37 -10.94
N ASN A 117 -15.14 8.18 -10.32
CA ASN A 117 -14.62 8.03 -8.96
C ASN A 117 -15.74 7.73 -7.96
N VAL A 118 -15.71 6.53 -7.40
CA VAL A 118 -16.76 6.04 -6.49
C VAL A 118 -16.87 6.90 -5.22
N ARG A 119 -15.81 7.60 -4.83
CA ARG A 119 -15.82 8.54 -3.69
C ARG A 119 -16.53 9.87 -3.98
N PHE A 120 -17.01 10.08 -5.19
CA PHE A 120 -17.95 11.16 -5.47
C PHE A 120 -19.36 10.87 -4.91
N GLU A 121 -19.65 9.60 -4.65
CA GLU A 121 -20.90 9.18 -3.99
C GLU A 121 -20.73 9.26 -2.46
N PRO A 122 -21.59 10.00 -1.75
CA PRO A 122 -21.51 10.11 -0.29
C PRO A 122 -21.64 8.76 0.41
N GLY A 123 -22.43 7.85 -0.14
CA GLY A 123 -22.63 6.50 0.38
C GLY A 123 -21.38 5.63 0.40
N GLU A 124 -20.35 5.91 -0.41
CA GLU A 124 -19.15 5.05 -0.49
C GLU A 124 -18.45 4.90 0.86
N THR A 125 -18.25 6.00 1.56
CA THR A 125 -17.52 6.04 2.83
C THR A 125 -18.41 6.37 4.03
N SER A 126 -19.74 6.31 3.88
CA SER A 126 -20.67 6.62 4.94
C SER A 126 -20.52 5.68 6.14
N LYS A 127 -20.75 6.21 7.33
CA LYS A 127 -20.85 5.38 8.56
C LYS A 127 -22.21 4.76 8.72
N ASP A 128 -23.21 5.23 7.98
CA ASP A 128 -24.57 4.67 7.96
C ASP A 128 -24.59 3.46 7.00
N ASP A 129 -24.93 2.31 7.52
CA ASP A 129 -25.02 1.07 6.75
C ASP A 129 -26.05 1.19 5.62
N ALA A 130 -27.21 1.84 5.85
CA ALA A 130 -28.26 1.99 4.84
C ALA A 130 -27.82 2.84 3.65
N GLU A 131 -27.04 3.90 3.88
CA GLU A 131 -26.48 4.73 2.79
C GLU A 131 -25.47 3.95 1.96
N ARG A 132 -24.61 3.15 2.60
CA ARG A 132 -23.65 2.30 1.87
C ARG A 132 -24.36 1.20 1.08
N GLU A 133 -25.36 0.56 1.70
CA GLU A 133 -26.15 -0.50 1.06
C GLU A 133 -26.92 0.03 -0.17
N ALA A 134 -27.48 1.24 -0.08
CA ALA A 134 -28.16 1.87 -1.21
C ALA A 134 -27.23 2.11 -2.41
N LEU A 135 -25.97 2.53 -2.17
CA LEU A 135 -24.98 2.65 -3.23
C LEU A 135 -24.57 1.29 -3.78
N ALA A 136 -24.37 0.31 -2.91
CA ALA A 136 -24.05 -1.07 -3.32
C ALA A 136 -25.13 -1.68 -4.20
N ASP A 137 -26.40 -1.45 -3.90
CA ASP A 137 -27.54 -1.88 -4.72
C ASP A 137 -27.50 -1.25 -6.13
N ARG A 138 -27.18 0.04 -6.23
CA ARG A 138 -27.02 0.74 -7.52
C ARG A 138 -25.83 0.21 -8.32
N LEU A 139 -24.68 -0.05 -7.67
CA LEU A 139 -23.52 -0.66 -8.31
C LEU A 139 -23.84 -2.08 -8.82
N ALA A 140 -24.47 -2.89 -8.00
CA ALA A 140 -24.88 -4.25 -8.36
C ALA A 140 -25.85 -4.26 -9.54
N ALA A 141 -26.81 -3.32 -9.58
CA ALA A 141 -27.79 -3.22 -10.65
C ALA A 141 -27.15 -3.02 -12.05
N LEU A 142 -25.97 -2.41 -12.15
CA LEU A 142 -25.23 -2.27 -13.43
C LEU A 142 -24.85 -3.62 -14.04
N THR A 143 -24.75 -4.67 -13.23
CA THR A 143 -24.33 -5.99 -13.72
C THR A 143 -25.47 -6.86 -14.28
N GLY A 144 -26.73 -6.49 -14.01
CA GLY A 144 -27.90 -7.26 -14.42
C GLY A 144 -28.02 -8.64 -13.68
N ASP A 145 -28.88 -9.50 -14.19
CA ASP A 145 -29.28 -10.73 -13.51
C ASP A 145 -28.17 -11.80 -13.36
N ARG A 146 -27.16 -11.77 -14.23
CA ARG A 146 -26.05 -12.72 -14.21
C ARG A 146 -24.74 -12.09 -13.73
N GLY A 147 -24.84 -11.01 -12.97
CA GLY A 147 -23.69 -10.27 -12.49
C GLY A 147 -22.75 -11.09 -11.59
N ALA A 148 -21.51 -10.63 -11.51
CA ALA A 148 -20.53 -11.09 -10.53
C ALA A 148 -19.70 -9.89 -10.03
N TYR A 149 -19.11 -10.04 -8.87
CA TYR A 149 -18.22 -9.05 -8.27
C TYR A 149 -16.84 -9.65 -8.03
N VAL A 150 -15.80 -8.91 -8.37
CA VAL A 150 -14.41 -9.26 -8.07
C VAL A 150 -13.78 -8.14 -7.26
N ASP A 151 -13.28 -8.46 -6.06
CA ASP A 151 -12.45 -7.53 -5.30
C ASP A 151 -10.97 -7.77 -5.61
N ASP A 152 -10.34 -6.75 -6.19
CA ASP A 152 -8.92 -6.75 -6.54
C ASP A 152 -8.21 -5.51 -5.96
N ALA A 153 -8.84 -4.85 -4.97
CA ALA A 153 -8.38 -3.61 -4.38
C ALA A 153 -7.87 -3.81 -2.95
N PHE A 154 -6.79 -4.55 -2.77
CA PHE A 154 -6.25 -4.86 -1.46
C PHE A 154 -6.03 -3.61 -0.59
N GLY A 155 -5.61 -2.48 -1.17
CA GLY A 155 -5.45 -1.22 -0.46
C GLY A 155 -6.72 -0.64 0.18
N ALA A 156 -7.91 -1.14 -0.20
CA ALA A 156 -9.20 -0.67 0.30
C ALA A 156 -9.92 -1.65 1.24
N VAL A 157 -9.50 -2.92 1.33
CA VAL A 157 -10.21 -3.98 2.07
C VAL A 157 -10.26 -3.80 3.59
N HIS A 158 -9.45 -2.90 4.14
CA HIS A 158 -9.44 -2.58 5.56
C HIS A 158 -10.59 -1.65 6.00
N ARG A 159 -11.43 -1.21 5.06
CA ARG A 159 -12.56 -0.31 5.29
C ARG A 159 -13.88 -0.95 4.85
N LYS A 160 -14.95 -0.70 5.62
CA LYS A 160 -16.32 -1.00 5.20
C LYS A 160 -16.81 0.08 4.22
N HIS A 161 -16.32 0.06 2.98
CA HIS A 161 -16.82 0.92 1.92
C HIS A 161 -17.87 0.18 1.09
N ALA A 162 -18.84 0.92 0.53
CA ALA A 162 -19.94 0.33 -0.24
C ALA A 162 -19.44 -0.53 -1.39
N SER A 163 -18.42 -0.05 -2.14
CA SER A 163 -17.84 -0.75 -3.30
C SER A 163 -16.91 -1.92 -2.95
N VAL A 164 -16.60 -2.13 -1.65
CA VAL A 164 -15.71 -3.19 -1.16
C VAL A 164 -16.49 -4.22 -0.35
N TYR A 165 -17.26 -3.76 0.64
CA TYR A 165 -17.93 -4.61 1.62
C TYR A 165 -19.40 -4.90 1.26
N ASP A 166 -20.17 -3.82 1.03
CA ASP A 166 -21.62 -4.00 0.89
C ASP A 166 -21.99 -4.61 -0.47
N VAL A 167 -21.28 -4.24 -1.57
CA VAL A 167 -21.52 -4.81 -2.90
C VAL A 167 -21.19 -6.30 -2.98
N ALA A 168 -20.17 -6.76 -2.23
CA ALA A 168 -19.83 -8.19 -2.16
C ALA A 168 -20.93 -9.05 -1.53
N ARG A 169 -21.86 -8.43 -0.81
CA ARG A 169 -23.06 -9.08 -0.23
C ARG A 169 -24.27 -9.08 -1.17
N ARG A 170 -24.17 -8.41 -2.31
CA ARG A 170 -25.25 -8.29 -3.32
C ARG A 170 -25.05 -9.18 -4.52
N LEU A 171 -23.82 -9.57 -4.80
CA LEU A 171 -23.42 -10.34 -5.98
C LEU A 171 -22.61 -11.57 -5.57
N PRO A 172 -22.59 -12.63 -6.38
CA PRO A 172 -21.55 -13.65 -6.25
C PRO A 172 -20.18 -13.00 -6.27
N ALA A 173 -19.43 -13.14 -5.18
CA ALA A 173 -18.20 -12.38 -4.92
C ALA A 173 -16.96 -13.28 -4.97
N TYR A 174 -15.89 -12.76 -5.57
CA TYR A 174 -14.65 -13.47 -5.84
C TYR A 174 -13.45 -12.57 -5.52
N ALA A 175 -12.36 -13.18 -5.08
CA ALA A 175 -11.08 -12.50 -4.92
C ALA A 175 -10.33 -12.45 -6.24
N GLY A 176 -9.82 -11.29 -6.61
CA GLY A 176 -8.95 -11.09 -7.77
C GLY A 176 -7.52 -11.55 -7.51
N ASP A 177 -6.72 -11.63 -8.57
CA ASP A 177 -5.34 -12.14 -8.49
C ASP A 177 -4.43 -11.28 -7.62
N LEU A 178 -4.59 -9.94 -7.68
CA LEU A 178 -3.81 -9.02 -6.86
C LEU A 178 -4.15 -9.20 -5.38
N LEU A 179 -5.44 -9.25 -5.04
CA LEU A 179 -5.88 -9.47 -3.67
C LEU A 179 -5.33 -10.79 -3.11
N LEU A 180 -5.41 -11.88 -3.86
CA LEU A 180 -4.90 -13.19 -3.46
C LEU A 180 -3.38 -13.19 -3.31
N GLY A 181 -2.66 -12.53 -4.21
CA GLY A 181 -1.20 -12.38 -4.14
C GLY A 181 -0.77 -11.65 -2.87
N GLU A 182 -1.42 -10.54 -2.55
CA GLU A 182 -1.17 -9.79 -1.31
C GLU A 182 -1.45 -10.63 -0.06
N LEU A 183 -2.59 -11.29 0.01
CA LEU A 183 -2.96 -12.13 1.16
C LEU A 183 -1.96 -13.28 1.36
N ARG A 184 -1.49 -13.92 0.28
CA ARG A 184 -0.50 -15.01 0.37
C ARG A 184 0.82 -14.51 0.98
N VAL A 185 1.33 -13.39 0.48
CA VAL A 185 2.59 -12.81 0.97
C VAL A 185 2.46 -12.38 2.43
N LEU A 186 1.39 -11.64 2.77
CA LEU A 186 1.18 -11.13 4.12
C LEU A 186 0.89 -12.25 5.12
N SER A 187 0.17 -13.30 4.73
CA SER A 187 -0.05 -14.50 5.55
C SER A 187 1.27 -15.15 5.92
N ARG A 188 2.18 -15.28 4.95
CA ARG A 188 3.54 -15.77 5.19
C ARG A 188 4.31 -14.90 6.17
N LEU A 189 4.33 -13.56 5.98
CA LEU A 189 4.99 -12.62 6.89
C LEU A 189 4.39 -12.63 8.30
N ALA A 190 3.08 -12.87 8.42
CA ALA A 190 2.40 -13.02 9.70
C ALA A 190 2.68 -14.36 10.40
N GLY A 191 3.43 -15.28 9.76
CA GLY A 191 3.74 -16.60 10.28
C GLY A 191 2.62 -17.62 10.11
N HIS A 192 1.74 -17.40 9.12
CA HIS A 192 0.68 -18.31 8.72
C HIS A 192 1.00 -18.85 7.30
N GLY A 193 0.65 -20.11 7.04
CA GLY A 193 0.86 -20.72 5.72
C GLY A 193 2.30 -21.22 5.49
N GLU A 194 2.95 -20.76 4.43
CA GLU A 194 4.30 -21.19 4.06
C GLU A 194 5.34 -20.79 5.13
N GLU A 195 6.31 -21.68 5.36
CA GLU A 195 7.37 -21.45 6.34
C GLU A 195 8.24 -20.25 5.96
N LEU A 196 8.45 -19.35 6.92
CA LEU A 196 9.37 -18.23 6.79
C LEU A 196 10.82 -18.73 6.81
N ARG A 197 11.60 -18.33 5.82
CA ARG A 197 13.06 -18.53 5.85
C ARG A 197 13.67 -17.56 6.87
N ARG A 198 14.39 -18.11 7.85
CA ARG A 198 15.06 -17.32 8.89
C ARG A 198 16.53 -17.05 8.53
N PRO A 199 17.14 -15.98 9.06
CA PRO A 199 16.54 -14.97 9.97
C PRO A 199 15.43 -14.14 9.27
N TYR A 200 14.37 -13.83 10.04
CA TYR A 200 13.32 -12.91 9.61
C TYR A 200 13.64 -11.50 10.12
N VAL A 201 13.92 -10.60 9.20
CA VAL A 201 14.28 -9.21 9.46
C VAL A 201 13.15 -8.29 9.00
N VAL A 202 12.76 -7.37 9.86
CA VAL A 202 11.81 -6.31 9.53
C VAL A 202 12.53 -4.97 9.59
N VAL A 203 12.39 -4.16 8.54
CA VAL A 203 12.93 -2.81 8.44
C VAL A 203 11.75 -1.84 8.44
N LEU A 204 11.63 -1.04 9.48
CA LEU A 204 10.57 -0.05 9.63
C LEU A 204 11.14 1.37 9.63
N GLY A 205 10.54 2.22 8.83
CA GLY A 205 10.84 3.64 8.78
C GLY A 205 9.58 4.50 8.70
N GLY A 206 9.75 5.74 8.32
CA GLY A 206 8.69 6.73 8.26
C GLY A 206 8.77 7.76 9.37
N ALA A 207 7.81 8.70 9.40
CA ALA A 207 7.90 9.87 10.26
C ALA A 207 7.57 9.59 11.74
N LYS A 208 6.50 8.82 12.03
CA LYS A 208 5.90 8.69 13.35
C LYS A 208 5.92 7.26 13.86
N VAL A 209 6.38 7.07 15.10
CA VAL A 209 6.33 5.77 15.77
C VAL A 209 4.90 5.36 16.11
N SER A 210 4.02 6.33 16.42
CA SER A 210 2.61 6.07 16.71
C SER A 210 1.88 5.31 15.59
N ASP A 211 2.26 5.56 14.33
CA ASP A 211 1.67 4.88 13.17
C ASP A 211 2.15 3.43 13.01
N LYS A 212 3.21 3.03 13.73
CA LYS A 212 3.86 1.73 13.62
C LYS A 212 3.79 0.87 14.90
N LEU A 213 3.34 1.42 16.02
CA LEU A 213 3.32 0.69 17.30
C LEU A 213 2.52 -0.60 17.24
N GLY A 214 1.41 -0.63 16.51
CA GLY A 214 0.61 -1.83 16.33
C GLY A 214 1.38 -2.94 15.62
N VAL A 215 1.99 -2.61 14.48
CA VAL A 215 2.77 -3.59 13.70
C VAL A 215 4.06 -3.99 14.42
N ILE A 216 4.73 -3.06 15.11
CA ILE A 216 5.90 -3.39 15.97
C ILE A 216 5.51 -4.43 17.01
N SER A 217 4.43 -4.18 17.75
CA SER A 217 3.96 -5.07 18.82
C SER A 217 3.57 -6.45 18.28
N ALA A 218 2.99 -6.53 17.10
CA ALA A 218 2.55 -7.78 16.48
C ALA A 218 3.71 -8.59 15.88
N LEU A 219 4.70 -7.93 15.29
CA LEU A 219 5.80 -8.58 14.60
C LEU A 219 7.02 -8.87 15.51
N LEU A 220 7.29 -8.04 16.49
CA LEU A 220 8.48 -8.17 17.35
C LEU A 220 8.63 -9.56 17.99
N PRO A 221 7.56 -10.25 18.45
CA PRO A 221 7.67 -11.62 18.95
C PRO A 221 8.04 -12.67 17.87
N LYS A 222 7.87 -12.34 16.59
CA LYS A 222 8.00 -13.27 15.46
C LYS A 222 9.29 -13.09 14.69
N VAL A 223 9.93 -11.91 14.79
CA VAL A 223 11.13 -11.54 14.03
C VAL A 223 12.42 -11.86 14.79
N ASP A 224 13.48 -12.10 14.06
CA ASP A 224 14.83 -12.23 14.63
C ASP A 224 15.48 -10.85 14.82
N ARG A 225 15.18 -9.89 13.95
CA ARG A 225 15.66 -8.51 14.05
C ARG A 225 14.60 -7.53 13.56
N LEU A 226 14.48 -6.41 14.25
CA LEU A 226 13.69 -5.23 13.85
C LEU A 226 14.64 -4.05 13.73
N LEU A 227 14.79 -3.51 12.50
CA LEU A 227 15.61 -2.34 12.23
C LEU A 227 14.69 -1.11 12.10
N VAL A 228 14.97 -0.09 12.88
CA VAL A 228 14.14 1.13 12.96
C VAL A 228 14.93 2.30 12.39
N GLY A 229 14.34 2.98 11.40
CA GLY A 229 14.91 4.17 10.77
C GLY A 229 13.88 5.28 10.58
N GLY A 230 14.23 6.30 9.79
CA GLY A 230 13.38 7.45 9.56
C GLY A 230 13.12 8.30 10.80
N GLY A 231 12.17 9.21 10.72
CA GLY A 231 11.81 10.13 11.81
C GLY A 231 11.38 9.43 13.10
N MET A 232 10.74 8.27 12.99
CA MET A 232 10.32 7.48 14.14
C MET A 232 11.49 7.00 15.02
N ALA A 233 12.70 6.86 14.46
CA ALA A 233 13.88 6.42 15.19
C ALA A 233 14.26 7.40 16.30
N TYR A 234 14.00 8.70 16.14
CA TYR A 234 14.38 9.71 17.15
C TYR A 234 13.58 9.57 18.44
N THR A 235 12.35 9.07 18.41
CA THR A 235 11.60 8.74 19.62
C THR A 235 12.24 7.55 20.38
N PHE A 236 12.76 6.55 19.65
CA PHE A 236 13.54 5.46 20.25
C PHE A 236 14.90 5.95 20.81
N LEU A 237 15.60 6.84 20.09
CA LEU A 237 16.87 7.41 20.57
C LEU A 237 16.66 8.25 21.83
N ALA A 238 15.59 9.06 21.88
CA ALA A 238 15.20 9.79 23.09
C ALA A 238 14.85 8.84 24.25
N ALA A 239 14.22 7.70 23.96
CA ALA A 239 13.94 6.66 24.95
C ALA A 239 15.22 6.04 25.53
N LYS A 240 16.34 6.01 24.78
CA LYS A 240 17.67 5.66 25.27
C LYS A 240 18.35 6.76 26.11
N GLY A 241 17.75 7.94 26.17
CA GLY A 241 18.30 9.11 26.89
C GLY A 241 19.18 10.00 26.01
N TYR A 242 19.16 9.85 24.69
CA TYR A 242 19.91 10.71 23.77
C TYR A 242 19.16 12.01 23.50
N GLU A 243 19.90 13.11 23.34
CA GLU A 243 19.37 14.36 22.85
C GLU A 243 19.20 14.29 21.33
N VAL A 244 18.04 14.70 20.81
CA VAL A 244 17.71 14.55 19.39
C VAL A 244 17.56 15.89 18.66
N GLY A 245 17.95 17.00 19.30
CA GLY A 245 17.87 18.35 18.72
C GLY A 245 16.43 18.70 18.28
N HIS A 246 16.29 19.26 17.07
CA HIS A 246 15.00 19.58 16.48
C HIS A 246 14.37 18.42 15.69
N SER A 247 14.93 17.20 15.77
CA SER A 247 14.40 16.02 15.08
C SER A 247 12.95 15.74 15.48
N LEU A 248 12.22 15.07 14.58
CA LEU A 248 10.87 14.60 14.88
C LEU A 248 10.85 13.79 16.16
N LEU A 249 9.98 14.15 17.09
CA LEU A 249 9.85 13.52 18.38
C LEU A 249 8.37 13.40 18.76
N GLU A 250 7.98 12.24 19.25
CA GLU A 250 6.67 12.01 19.85
C GLU A 250 6.82 11.77 21.36
N PRO A 251 6.78 12.84 22.20
CA PRO A 251 7.05 12.73 23.63
C PRO A 251 6.17 11.73 24.37
N ASP A 252 4.89 11.64 23.97
CA ASP A 252 3.91 10.72 24.57
C ASP A 252 4.23 9.25 24.34
N HIS A 253 5.13 8.94 23.40
CA HIS A 253 5.51 7.57 23.05
C HIS A 253 6.92 7.18 23.53
N ILE A 254 7.68 8.08 24.16
CA ILE A 254 9.03 7.79 24.67
C ILE A 254 9.00 6.63 25.67
N GLU A 255 8.04 6.63 26.59
CA GLU A 255 7.92 5.57 27.59
C GLU A 255 7.55 4.21 26.97
N THR A 256 6.73 4.22 25.93
CA THR A 256 6.41 3.00 25.19
C THR A 256 7.64 2.45 24.46
N CYS A 257 8.43 3.31 23.80
CA CYS A 257 9.68 2.94 23.16
C CYS A 257 10.70 2.41 24.18
N ARG A 258 10.79 3.02 25.37
CA ARG A 258 11.68 2.56 26.45
C ARG A 258 11.35 1.14 26.88
N ARG A 259 10.07 0.84 27.13
CA ARG A 259 9.62 -0.52 27.47
C ARG A 259 9.90 -1.54 26.38
N LEU A 260 9.77 -1.16 25.10
CA LEU A 260 10.14 -2.03 23.99
C LEU A 260 11.64 -2.33 23.97
N LEU A 261 12.49 -1.33 24.19
CA LEU A 261 13.94 -1.48 24.25
C LEU A 261 14.37 -2.31 25.46
N GLU A 262 13.74 -2.16 26.61
CA GLU A 262 14.04 -2.94 27.84
C GLU A 262 13.69 -4.43 27.65
N ARG A 263 12.57 -4.71 26.97
CA ARG A 263 12.10 -6.08 26.76
C ARG A 263 12.80 -6.79 25.61
N ASP A 264 13.03 -6.10 24.49
CA ASP A 264 13.44 -6.68 23.21
C ASP A 264 14.63 -5.93 22.57
N GLY A 265 15.41 -5.18 23.35
CA GLY A 265 16.49 -4.34 22.84
C GLY A 265 17.53 -5.09 22.03
N ASP A 266 17.78 -6.36 22.35
CA ASP A 266 18.71 -7.21 21.60
C ASP A 266 18.25 -7.48 20.15
N ARG A 267 16.95 -7.35 19.89
CA ARG A 267 16.36 -7.54 18.56
C ARG A 267 16.18 -6.24 17.81
N ILE A 268 16.13 -5.09 18.50
CA ILE A 268 15.86 -3.78 17.91
C ILE A 268 17.18 -3.11 17.54
N GLY A 269 17.40 -2.91 16.23
CA GLY A 269 18.50 -2.12 15.69
C GLY A 269 18.06 -0.67 15.47
N LEU A 270 18.82 0.27 16.03
CA LEU A 270 18.61 1.71 15.86
C LEU A 270 19.76 2.33 15.07
N PRO A 271 19.56 3.52 14.46
CA PRO A 271 20.66 4.25 13.84
C PRO A 271 21.81 4.50 14.82
N VAL A 272 23.03 4.33 14.35
CA VAL A 272 24.26 4.63 15.10
C VAL A 272 24.86 5.96 14.67
N ASP A 273 24.57 6.41 13.45
CA ASP A 273 24.88 7.73 12.93
C ASP A 273 23.71 8.24 12.09
N VAL A 274 23.61 9.55 11.96
CA VAL A 274 22.52 10.22 11.23
C VAL A 274 23.06 11.39 10.41
N VAL A 275 22.34 11.70 9.32
CA VAL A 275 22.56 12.92 8.53
C VAL A 275 21.70 14.01 9.14
N VAL A 276 22.30 15.10 9.56
CA VAL A 276 21.63 16.26 10.16
C VAL A 276 21.74 17.50 9.30
N ALA A 277 20.74 18.36 9.38
CA ALA A 277 20.73 19.68 8.77
C ALA A 277 19.87 20.65 9.61
N ALA A 278 19.94 21.94 9.29
CA ALA A 278 19.12 22.98 9.92
C ALA A 278 17.71 23.07 9.30
N GLU A 279 17.54 22.58 8.07
CA GLU A 279 16.28 22.65 7.32
C GLU A 279 16.18 21.54 6.27
N ILE A 280 14.97 21.23 5.86
CA ILE A 280 14.70 20.31 4.73
C ILE A 280 14.68 21.13 3.45
N SER A 281 15.73 21.02 2.64
CA SER A 281 15.81 21.65 1.31
C SER A 281 16.79 20.89 0.39
N GLU A 282 16.69 21.13 -0.92
CA GLU A 282 17.63 20.56 -1.91
C GLU A 282 19.08 21.06 -1.73
N ASP A 283 19.23 22.28 -1.21
CA ASP A 283 20.53 22.92 -0.99
C ASP A 283 21.00 22.84 0.47
N ALA A 284 20.36 21.96 1.29
CA ALA A 284 20.67 21.84 2.71
C ALA A 284 22.13 21.47 2.94
N GLN A 285 22.78 22.20 3.86
CA GLN A 285 24.12 21.85 4.34
C GLN A 285 24.02 20.71 5.33
N THR A 286 24.47 19.53 4.93
CA THR A 286 24.40 18.32 5.74
C THR A 286 25.68 18.03 6.49
N ARG A 287 25.52 17.36 7.62
CA ARG A 287 26.61 16.78 8.40
C ARG A 287 26.22 15.40 8.93
N VAL A 288 27.16 14.47 8.92
CA VAL A 288 26.99 13.17 9.58
C VAL A 288 27.47 13.30 11.02
N VAL A 289 26.67 12.86 11.96
CA VAL A 289 26.99 12.82 13.40
C VAL A 289 26.61 11.48 14.00
N ASP A 290 27.24 11.10 15.10
CA ASP A 290 26.81 9.94 15.87
C ASP A 290 25.39 10.17 16.43
N ALA A 291 24.60 9.14 16.54
CA ALA A 291 23.19 9.25 16.94
C ALA A 291 22.98 9.80 18.37
N ASP A 292 24.00 9.72 19.22
CA ASP A 292 24.02 10.30 20.56
C ASP A 292 24.66 11.69 20.62
N GLN A 293 25.02 12.29 19.47
CA GLN A 293 25.70 13.58 19.34
C GLN A 293 24.94 14.54 18.40
N ILE A 294 23.63 14.45 18.32
CA ILE A 294 22.82 15.34 17.50
C ILE A 294 22.84 16.75 18.11
N PRO A 295 23.28 17.79 17.37
CA PRO A 295 23.31 19.16 17.87
C PRO A 295 21.90 19.68 18.17
N ALA A 296 21.80 20.53 19.21
CA ALA A 296 20.53 21.07 19.66
C ALA A 296 19.80 21.93 18.62
N ASP A 297 20.52 22.52 17.69
CA ASP A 297 20.03 23.42 16.65
C ASP A 297 19.82 22.73 15.28
N LEU A 298 20.04 21.42 15.21
CA LEU A 298 19.87 20.63 13.98
C LEU A 298 18.83 19.53 14.16
N GLU A 299 18.34 19.03 13.05
CA GLU A 299 17.44 17.89 12.99
C GLU A 299 18.04 16.74 12.19
N GLY A 300 17.79 15.52 12.63
CA GLY A 300 18.16 14.32 11.89
C GLY A 300 17.16 14.04 10.78
N LEU A 301 17.65 13.87 9.55
CA LEU A 301 16.83 13.77 8.35
C LEU A 301 17.08 12.53 7.52
N ASP A 302 18.16 11.78 7.80
CA ASP A 302 18.45 10.49 7.15
C ASP A 302 19.35 9.62 8.04
N GLY A 303 19.40 8.33 7.74
CA GLY A 303 20.38 7.42 8.33
C GLY A 303 21.78 7.68 7.77
N GLY A 304 22.80 7.67 8.64
CA GLY A 304 24.19 7.86 8.22
C GLY A 304 24.82 6.62 7.57
N PRO A 305 26.02 6.76 7.00
CA PRO A 305 26.67 5.67 6.27
C PRO A 305 27.01 4.44 7.14
N VAL A 306 27.30 4.62 8.43
CA VAL A 306 27.54 3.49 9.34
C VAL A 306 26.25 2.75 9.66
N THR A 307 25.15 3.48 9.81
CA THR A 307 23.80 2.90 9.96
C THR A 307 23.43 2.06 8.74
N VAL A 308 23.63 2.60 7.55
CA VAL A 308 23.37 1.88 6.28
C VAL A 308 24.19 0.60 6.21
N ALA A 309 25.50 0.67 6.50
CA ALA A 309 26.37 -0.51 6.50
C ALA A 309 25.94 -1.55 7.53
N THR A 310 25.58 -1.11 8.74
CA THR A 310 25.12 -1.99 9.82
C THR A 310 23.80 -2.68 9.47
N PHE A 311 22.83 -1.94 8.98
CA PHE A 311 21.53 -2.49 8.54
C PHE A 311 21.71 -3.41 7.34
N GLY A 312 22.55 -3.02 6.38
CA GLY A 312 22.90 -3.85 5.22
C GLY A 312 23.53 -5.18 5.62
N GLY A 313 24.41 -5.19 6.62
CA GLY A 313 24.99 -6.42 7.16
C GLY A 313 23.94 -7.36 7.76
N VAL A 314 22.97 -6.84 8.50
CA VAL A 314 21.85 -7.64 9.02
C VAL A 314 20.95 -8.19 7.91
N VAL A 315 20.61 -7.35 6.94
CA VAL A 315 19.76 -7.71 5.80
C VAL A 315 20.41 -8.76 4.91
N SER A 316 21.71 -8.65 4.64
CA SER A 316 22.44 -9.60 3.79
C SER A 316 22.48 -11.02 4.34
N ALA A 317 22.35 -11.18 5.66
CA ALA A 317 22.29 -12.48 6.34
C ALA A 317 20.84 -13.00 6.50
N ALA A 318 19.84 -12.25 6.10
CA ALA A 318 18.44 -12.61 6.28
C ALA A 318 17.97 -13.73 5.33
N GLY A 319 16.99 -14.50 5.79
CA GLY A 319 16.21 -15.42 4.95
C GLY A 319 14.93 -14.79 4.42
N THR A 320 14.35 -13.84 5.19
CA THR A 320 13.16 -13.06 4.84
C THR A 320 13.34 -11.63 5.29
N VAL A 321 12.98 -10.66 4.43
CA VAL A 321 12.99 -9.23 4.75
C VAL A 321 11.63 -8.62 4.43
N PHE A 322 11.04 -7.93 5.40
CA PHE A 322 9.91 -7.03 5.17
C PHE A 322 10.36 -5.60 5.44
N TRP A 323 10.23 -4.74 4.43
CA TRP A 323 10.59 -3.32 4.52
C TRP A 323 9.35 -2.45 4.37
N ASN A 324 9.10 -1.56 5.34
CA ASN A 324 8.00 -0.61 5.31
C ASN A 324 8.42 0.76 5.86
N GLY A 325 8.45 1.75 5.00
CA GLY A 325 8.77 3.14 5.31
C GLY A 325 10.23 3.52 5.01
N PRO A 326 10.47 4.75 4.54
CA PRO A 326 11.80 5.27 4.21
C PRO A 326 12.65 5.50 5.45
N MET A 327 13.97 5.51 5.26
CA MET A 327 14.97 5.72 6.31
C MET A 327 15.30 7.20 6.54
N GLY A 328 14.83 8.07 5.66
CA GLY A 328 15.04 9.53 5.69
C GLY A 328 14.06 10.26 4.80
N VAL A 329 14.25 11.57 4.65
CA VAL A 329 13.41 12.44 3.79
C VAL A 329 13.90 12.30 2.35
N PHE A 330 13.71 11.12 1.77
CA PHE A 330 14.29 10.69 0.49
C PHE A 330 13.85 11.50 -0.73
N GLU A 331 12.82 12.31 -0.58
CA GLU A 331 12.31 13.20 -1.61
C GLU A 331 13.32 14.32 -1.95
N PHE A 332 14.24 14.61 -1.04
CA PHE A 332 15.28 15.61 -1.19
C PHE A 332 16.66 14.96 -1.36
N GLY A 333 17.41 15.37 -2.37
CA GLY A 333 18.70 14.80 -2.72
C GLY A 333 19.68 14.61 -1.56
N PRO A 334 19.87 15.60 -0.65
CA PRO A 334 20.77 15.47 0.49
C PRO A 334 20.42 14.38 1.51
N PHE A 335 19.16 13.88 1.53
CA PHE A 335 18.64 12.98 2.56
C PHE A 335 18.13 11.64 2.00
N GLN A 336 18.56 11.25 0.82
CA GLN A 336 18.09 10.02 0.15
C GLN A 336 19.01 8.81 0.37
N SER A 337 20.25 9.03 0.82
CA SER A 337 21.30 8.00 0.84
C SER A 337 20.98 6.85 1.79
N GLY A 338 20.38 7.12 2.93
CA GLY A 338 19.96 6.10 3.89
C GLY A 338 18.90 5.17 3.32
N THR A 339 17.84 5.74 2.74
CA THR A 339 16.77 4.96 2.10
C THR A 339 17.29 4.18 0.90
N LYS A 340 18.10 4.81 0.05
CA LYS A 340 18.71 4.16 -1.12
C LYS A 340 19.62 3.00 -0.71
N GLY A 341 20.53 3.23 0.20
CA GLY A 341 21.52 2.24 0.62
C GLY A 341 20.89 1.01 1.28
N VAL A 342 19.91 1.22 2.16
CA VAL A 342 19.16 0.10 2.77
C VAL A 342 18.30 -0.62 1.73
N GLY A 343 17.63 0.10 0.83
CA GLY A 343 16.85 -0.49 -0.26
C GLY A 343 17.70 -1.33 -1.21
N GLU A 344 18.88 -0.85 -1.59
CA GLU A 344 19.83 -1.61 -2.41
C GLU A 344 20.35 -2.86 -1.69
N ALA A 345 20.66 -2.76 -0.39
CA ALA A 345 21.08 -3.92 0.41
C ALA A 345 19.99 -5.00 0.47
N ILE A 346 18.71 -4.60 0.57
CA ILE A 346 17.56 -5.52 0.51
C ILE A 346 17.47 -6.16 -0.88
N ALA A 347 17.56 -5.36 -1.93
CA ALA A 347 17.46 -5.81 -3.32
C ALA A 347 18.60 -6.77 -3.72
N ASP A 348 19.80 -6.59 -3.15
CA ASP A 348 20.97 -7.46 -3.38
C ASP A 348 20.98 -8.73 -2.51
N SER A 349 20.12 -8.80 -1.50
CA SER A 349 20.09 -9.94 -0.60
C SER A 349 19.54 -11.21 -1.28
N ARG A 350 19.81 -12.36 -0.67
CA ARG A 350 19.21 -13.65 -1.08
C ARG A 350 17.94 -14.00 -0.31
N ALA A 351 17.45 -13.04 0.47
CA ALA A 351 16.24 -13.17 1.26
C ALA A 351 15.01 -13.21 0.34
N PHE A 352 13.90 -13.73 0.88
CA PHE A 352 12.59 -13.42 0.33
C PHE A 352 12.24 -11.98 0.73
N THR A 353 12.15 -11.09 -0.24
CA THR A 353 12.07 -9.63 -0.03
C THR A 353 10.68 -9.09 -0.32
N VAL A 354 10.11 -8.41 0.66
CA VAL A 354 8.81 -7.76 0.54
C VAL A 354 8.93 -6.28 0.89
N VAL A 355 8.51 -5.42 -0.03
CA VAL A 355 8.39 -3.97 0.18
C VAL A 355 6.93 -3.64 0.44
N GLY A 356 6.63 -3.02 1.58
CA GLY A 356 5.28 -2.65 1.97
C GLY A 356 5.09 -1.15 2.10
N GLY A 357 3.94 -0.68 1.65
CA GLY A 357 3.55 0.73 1.76
C GLY A 357 3.89 1.58 0.54
N GLY A 358 3.04 2.59 0.32
CA GLY A 358 3.17 3.48 -0.84
C GLY A 358 4.48 4.26 -0.89
N ASP A 359 4.94 4.77 0.25
CA ASP A 359 6.17 5.56 0.34
C ASP A 359 7.41 4.71 0.05
N SER A 360 7.45 3.45 0.54
CA SER A 360 8.56 2.54 0.24
C SER A 360 8.60 2.16 -1.24
N ALA A 361 7.44 1.87 -1.83
CA ALA A 361 7.33 1.58 -3.26
C ALA A 361 7.70 2.80 -4.11
N ALA A 362 7.31 4.00 -3.70
CA ALA A 362 7.70 5.25 -4.35
C ALA A 362 9.22 5.48 -4.25
N ALA A 363 9.83 5.22 -3.09
CA ALA A 363 11.27 5.32 -2.89
C ALA A 363 12.03 4.36 -3.80
N VAL A 364 11.60 3.11 -3.93
CA VAL A 364 12.20 2.13 -4.87
C VAL A 364 12.26 2.69 -6.28
N ARG A 365 11.16 3.26 -6.77
CA ARG A 365 11.08 3.83 -8.12
C ARG A 365 11.88 5.12 -8.26
N GLN A 366 11.70 6.06 -7.33
CA GLN A 366 12.32 7.40 -7.39
C GLN A 366 13.85 7.32 -7.26
N LEU A 367 14.36 6.40 -6.44
CA LEU A 367 15.80 6.23 -6.23
C LEU A 367 16.46 5.29 -7.26
N GLY A 368 15.69 4.81 -8.24
CA GLY A 368 16.20 3.99 -9.33
C GLY A 368 16.60 2.57 -8.90
N ILE A 369 16.03 2.08 -7.81
CA ILE A 369 16.15 0.68 -7.42
C ILE A 369 15.16 -0.13 -8.26
N GLY A 370 15.63 -1.14 -8.99
CA GLY A 370 14.75 -1.92 -9.87
C GLY A 370 13.66 -2.66 -9.08
N GLU A 371 12.39 -2.49 -9.47
CA GLU A 371 11.25 -3.15 -8.82
C GLU A 371 11.34 -4.68 -8.94
N ASP A 372 11.88 -5.17 -10.05
CA ASP A 372 12.11 -6.58 -10.38
C ASP A 372 13.17 -7.27 -9.49
N ARG A 373 13.88 -6.50 -8.67
CA ARG A 373 14.86 -7.03 -7.70
C ARG A 373 14.24 -7.43 -6.37
N PHE A 374 12.93 -7.18 -6.20
CA PHE A 374 12.18 -7.59 -5.00
C PHE A 374 11.17 -8.69 -5.36
N ASP A 375 10.98 -9.65 -4.47
CA ASP A 375 10.02 -10.73 -4.68
C ASP A 375 8.57 -10.23 -4.67
N HIS A 376 8.28 -9.20 -3.88
CA HIS A 376 6.96 -8.58 -3.82
C HIS A 376 7.01 -7.12 -3.41
N ILE A 377 6.27 -6.27 -4.13
CA ILE A 377 6.01 -4.87 -3.76
C ILE A 377 4.51 -4.75 -3.50
N SER A 378 4.15 -4.60 -2.22
CA SER A 378 2.75 -4.52 -1.81
C SER A 378 2.13 -3.18 -2.21
N THR A 379 0.93 -3.25 -2.78
CA THR A 379 0.10 -2.08 -3.07
C THR A 379 -0.80 -1.69 -1.89
N GLY A 380 -0.82 -2.49 -0.82
CA GLY A 380 -1.82 -2.46 0.22
C GLY A 380 -1.77 -1.29 1.21
N GLY A 381 -0.63 -0.60 1.33
CA GLY A 381 -0.52 0.54 2.25
C GLY A 381 -0.94 0.20 3.69
N GLY A 382 -1.97 0.89 4.19
CA GLY A 382 -2.52 0.67 5.54
C GLY A 382 -3.14 -0.71 5.74
N ALA A 383 -3.72 -1.30 4.70
CA ALA A 383 -4.31 -2.63 4.78
C ALA A 383 -3.27 -3.71 5.10
N SER A 384 -2.07 -3.61 4.53
CA SER A 384 -0.97 -4.53 4.81
C SER A 384 -0.54 -4.47 6.27
N LEU A 385 -0.43 -3.27 6.84
CA LEU A 385 -0.08 -3.10 8.25
C LEU A 385 -1.17 -3.62 9.17
N GLU A 386 -2.44 -3.28 8.91
CA GLU A 386 -3.57 -3.78 9.70
C GLU A 386 -3.67 -5.31 9.66
N TYR A 387 -3.38 -5.93 8.50
CA TYR A 387 -3.30 -7.39 8.39
C TYR A 387 -2.18 -7.97 9.29
N LEU A 388 -0.98 -7.40 9.22
CA LEU A 388 0.17 -7.84 10.03
C LEU A 388 -0.04 -7.58 11.53
N GLU A 389 -0.86 -6.61 11.91
CA GLU A 389 -1.34 -6.37 13.27
C GLU A 389 -2.33 -7.44 13.75
N GLY A 390 -2.79 -8.33 12.87
CA GLY A 390 -3.78 -9.36 13.18
C GLY A 390 -5.23 -8.85 13.17
N ARG A 391 -5.48 -7.69 12.58
CA ARG A 391 -6.84 -7.15 12.46
C ARG A 391 -7.61 -7.86 11.36
N THR A 392 -8.90 -8.06 11.58
CA THR A 392 -9.81 -8.52 10.54
C THR A 392 -10.03 -7.42 9.51
N LEU A 393 -9.77 -7.73 8.24
CA LEU A 393 -10.03 -6.82 7.12
C LEU A 393 -11.46 -7.06 6.60
N PRO A 394 -12.38 -6.08 6.70
CA PRO A 394 -13.78 -6.29 6.34
C PRO A 394 -14.01 -6.79 4.91
N GLY A 395 -13.25 -6.23 3.93
CA GLY A 395 -13.34 -6.63 2.53
C GLY A 395 -12.88 -8.06 2.28
N VAL A 396 -11.93 -8.58 3.09
CA VAL A 396 -11.51 -9.99 3.02
C VAL A 396 -12.54 -10.89 3.70
N ALA A 397 -12.98 -10.51 4.90
CA ALA A 397 -13.92 -11.31 5.68
C ALA A 397 -15.25 -11.55 4.94
N VAL A 398 -15.75 -10.55 4.19
CA VAL A 398 -16.99 -10.68 3.42
C VAL A 398 -16.85 -11.64 2.24
N LEU A 399 -15.64 -11.83 1.70
CA LEU A 399 -15.39 -12.81 0.62
C LEU A 399 -15.26 -14.25 1.15
N GLU A 400 -15.10 -14.42 2.46
CA GLU A 400 -14.99 -15.73 3.13
C GLU A 400 -16.34 -16.21 3.67
N SER A 401 -17.37 -15.35 3.68
CA SER A 401 -18.69 -15.63 4.25
C SER A 401 -19.65 -16.40 3.27
#